data_83773a12a733dda998a1ab8c2c2a15cc
#
_entry.id   83773a12a733dda998a1ab8c2c2a15cc
#
_cell.length_a   1.000
_cell.length_b   1.000
_cell.length_c   1.000
_cell.angle_alpha   90.00
_cell.angle_beta   90.00
_cell.angle_gamma   90.00
#
_symmetry.space_group_name_H-M   'P 1'
#
loop_
_entity.id
_entity.type
_entity.pdbx_description
1 polymer ?
#
loop_
_entity_poly.entity_id
_entity_poly.type
_entity_poly.pdbx_seq_one_letter_code
_entity_poly.pdbx_strand_id
1 'polypeptide(L)'
;MKPILQQPVLQQAAHLIRNQDPRVLGGIAGVIVFAAGGMWWYIVSHRPSAEEVERRRREALALGGRITDGVILDARTLGNEDSVSPTPEVLVYSYSLAGLTYNCAQDVSTLPNEVVGFRIDQPVQVRYDPRNPGNSIIVSETWTGLWLRPDTTSRK
;
A
#
# COMPACT_ATOMS: atom_id res chain seq x y z
N MET A 1 18.38 11.23 -46.29
CA MET A 1 18.84 12.32 -45.39
C MET A 1 19.53 11.66 -44.22
N LYS A 2 20.85 11.80 -44.09
CA LYS A 2 21.67 11.18 -43.03
C LYS A 2 21.78 12.18 -41.85
N PRO A 3 21.67 11.75 -40.59
CA PRO A 3 21.85 12.63 -39.43
C PRO A 3 23.33 12.87 -39.20
N ILE A 4 23.83 14.07 -39.59
CA ILE A 4 25.26 14.48 -39.53
C ILE A 4 25.63 15.17 -38.21
N LEU A 5 24.79 15.18 -37.18
CA LEU A 5 24.99 16.08 -36.04
C LEU A 5 25.39 15.43 -34.69
N GLN A 6 25.69 14.15 -34.64
CA GLN A 6 26.06 13.51 -33.35
C GLN A 6 27.50 13.00 -33.24
N GLN A 7 28.32 13.09 -34.28
CA GLN A 7 29.66 12.57 -34.24
C GLN A 7 30.74 13.43 -33.55
N PRO A 8 30.71 14.79 -33.53
CA PRO A 8 31.77 15.56 -32.91
C PRO A 8 31.82 15.48 -31.39
N VAL A 9 30.68 15.37 -30.72
CA VAL A 9 30.59 15.37 -29.25
C VAL A 9 31.18 14.07 -28.66
N LEU A 10 30.85 12.92 -29.27
CA LEU A 10 31.38 11.63 -28.82
C LEU A 10 32.89 11.49 -29.09
N GLN A 11 33.38 12.04 -30.20
CA GLN A 11 34.82 12.05 -30.50
C GLN A 11 35.60 13.01 -29.59
N GLN A 12 35.04 14.17 -29.23
CA GLN A 12 35.62 15.07 -28.25
C GLN A 12 35.67 14.44 -26.84
N ALA A 13 34.60 13.78 -26.42
CA ALA A 13 34.57 13.06 -25.15
C ALA A 13 35.60 11.92 -25.10
N ALA A 14 35.70 11.15 -26.18
CA ALA A 14 36.72 10.08 -26.30
C ALA A 14 38.18 10.61 -26.30
N HIS A 15 38.43 11.78 -26.87
CA HIS A 15 39.74 12.42 -26.86
C HIS A 15 40.13 12.96 -25.48
N LEU A 16 39.17 13.51 -24.73
CA LEU A 16 39.35 13.97 -23.36
C LEU A 16 39.69 12.81 -22.41
N ILE A 17 39.03 11.66 -22.59
CA ILE A 17 39.25 10.46 -21.78
C ILE A 17 40.63 9.82 -22.10
N ARG A 18 41.06 9.87 -23.36
CA ARG A 18 42.30 9.21 -23.79
C ARG A 18 43.59 9.91 -23.34
N ASN A 19 43.52 11.19 -22.97
CA ASN A 19 44.68 12.01 -22.61
C ASN A 19 44.81 12.29 -21.11
N GLN A 20 43.97 11.63 -20.28
CA GLN A 20 44.07 11.78 -18.83
C GLN A 20 44.91 10.66 -18.22
N ASP A 21 45.73 11.04 -17.24
CA ASP A 21 46.52 10.10 -16.45
C ASP A 21 45.62 9.01 -15.84
N PRO A 22 46.04 7.72 -15.92
CA PRO A 22 45.24 6.60 -15.40
C PRO A 22 44.91 6.75 -13.91
N ARG A 23 45.67 7.55 -13.19
CA ARG A 23 45.39 7.86 -11.76
C ARG A 23 44.19 8.78 -11.59
N VAL A 24 43.96 9.72 -12.50
CA VAL A 24 42.79 10.62 -12.47
C VAL A 24 41.51 9.87 -12.85
N LEU A 25 41.59 9.00 -13.88
CA LEU A 25 40.49 8.13 -14.29
C LEU A 25 40.06 7.16 -13.15
N GLY A 26 41.03 6.58 -12.45
CA GLY A 26 40.78 5.73 -11.28
C GLY A 26 40.11 6.48 -10.14
N GLY A 27 40.52 7.73 -9.90
CA GLY A 27 39.90 8.60 -8.89
C GLY A 27 38.43 8.92 -9.21
N ILE A 28 38.14 9.32 -10.45
CA ILE A 28 36.77 9.62 -10.90
C ILE A 28 35.87 8.38 -10.84
N ALA A 29 36.38 7.24 -11.32
CA ALA A 29 35.63 5.98 -11.23
C ALA A 29 35.33 5.59 -9.78
N GLY A 30 36.28 5.76 -8.86
CA GLY A 30 36.11 5.51 -7.44
C GLY A 30 35.02 6.39 -6.83
N VAL A 31 34.99 7.69 -7.14
CA VAL A 31 33.96 8.62 -6.67
C VAL A 31 32.55 8.23 -7.19
N ILE A 32 32.45 7.85 -8.47
CA ILE A 32 31.18 7.42 -9.06
C ILE A 32 30.65 6.15 -8.38
N VAL A 33 31.51 5.16 -8.17
CA VAL A 33 31.14 3.91 -7.49
C VAL A 33 30.69 4.18 -6.05
N PHE A 34 31.42 5.04 -5.35
CA PHE A 34 31.06 5.40 -3.96
C PHE A 34 29.75 6.18 -3.87
N ALA A 35 29.53 7.12 -4.79
CA ALA A 35 28.27 7.87 -4.89
C ALA A 35 27.09 6.97 -5.26
N ALA A 36 27.28 6.06 -6.22
CA ALA A 36 26.25 5.10 -6.62
C ALA A 36 25.94 4.11 -5.48
N GLY A 37 26.95 3.62 -4.78
CA GLY A 37 26.77 2.75 -3.61
C GLY A 37 26.05 3.45 -2.46
N GLY A 38 26.43 4.69 -2.15
CA GLY A 38 25.79 5.51 -1.14
C GLY A 38 24.33 5.84 -1.49
N MET A 39 24.05 6.18 -2.74
CA MET A 39 22.70 6.42 -3.24
C MET A 39 21.85 5.15 -3.17
N TRP A 40 22.40 4.01 -3.59
CA TRP A 40 21.71 2.72 -3.48
C TRP A 40 21.38 2.37 -2.04
N TRP A 41 22.36 2.49 -1.13
CA TRP A 41 22.15 2.24 0.29
C TRP A 41 21.10 3.18 0.88
N TYR A 42 21.13 4.47 0.54
CA TYR A 42 20.13 5.45 0.97
C TYR A 42 18.72 5.09 0.50
N ILE A 43 18.55 4.72 -0.77
CA ILE A 43 17.24 4.31 -1.33
C ILE A 43 16.72 3.05 -0.64
N VAL A 44 17.58 2.06 -0.40
CA VAL A 44 17.18 0.79 0.23
C VAL A 44 16.83 0.98 1.69
N SER A 45 17.59 1.78 2.44
CA SER A 45 17.36 2.02 3.87
C SER A 45 16.17 2.95 4.14
N HIS A 46 15.74 3.74 3.15
CA HIS A 46 14.58 4.65 3.29
C HIS A 46 13.32 4.13 2.60
N ARG A 47 13.26 2.85 2.25
CA ARG A 47 12.01 2.26 1.75
C ARG A 47 10.99 2.21 2.88
N PRO A 48 9.79 2.77 2.69
CA PRO A 48 8.74 2.66 3.69
C PRO A 48 8.41 1.17 3.90
N SER A 49 8.13 0.78 5.13
CA SER A 49 7.70 -0.58 5.46
C SER A 49 6.37 -0.90 4.77
N ALA A 50 6.09 -2.19 4.55
CA ALA A 50 4.81 -2.60 3.98
C ALA A 50 3.62 -2.13 4.82
N GLU A 51 3.78 -2.12 6.14
CA GLU A 51 2.81 -1.63 7.11
C GLU A 51 2.56 -0.12 6.97
N GLU A 52 3.62 0.68 6.81
CA GLU A 52 3.50 2.11 6.59
C GLU A 52 2.83 2.46 5.27
N VAL A 53 3.10 1.69 4.20
CA VAL A 53 2.43 1.84 2.90
C VAL A 53 0.94 1.53 3.03
N GLU A 54 0.60 0.44 3.74
CA GLU A 54 -0.78 0.05 3.97
C GLU A 54 -1.52 1.06 4.87
N ARG A 55 -0.89 1.56 5.92
CA ARG A 55 -1.45 2.61 6.77
C ARG A 55 -1.79 3.86 5.95
N ARG A 56 -0.85 4.33 5.12
CA ARG A 56 -1.10 5.49 4.23
C ARG A 56 -2.20 5.23 3.21
N ARG A 57 -2.29 4.02 2.68
CA ARG A 57 -3.38 3.61 1.78
C ARG A 57 -4.74 3.72 2.50
N ARG A 58 -4.86 3.16 3.69
CA ARG A 58 -6.08 3.21 4.51
C ARG A 58 -6.47 4.64 4.86
N GLU A 59 -5.51 5.44 5.28
CA GLU A 59 -5.72 6.86 5.61
C GLU A 59 -6.19 7.67 4.40
N ALA A 60 -5.58 7.48 3.23
CA ALA A 60 -5.99 8.14 2.01
C ALA A 60 -7.42 7.77 1.59
N LEU A 61 -7.80 6.50 1.72
CA LEU A 61 -9.17 6.03 1.46
C LEU A 61 -10.16 6.55 2.51
N ALA A 62 -9.77 6.59 3.78
CA ALA A 62 -10.61 7.13 4.85
C ALA A 62 -10.93 8.62 4.65
N LEU A 63 -10.01 9.39 4.10
CA LEU A 63 -10.18 10.83 3.86
C LEU A 63 -10.84 11.14 2.51
N GLY A 64 -10.44 10.45 1.44
CA GLY A 64 -10.79 10.80 0.06
C GLY A 64 -11.63 9.76 -0.68
N GLY A 65 -11.84 8.57 -0.13
CA GLY A 65 -12.62 7.51 -0.76
C GLY A 65 -14.11 7.84 -0.85
N ARG A 66 -14.77 7.38 -1.92
CA ARG A 66 -16.24 7.44 -2.02
C ARG A 66 -16.86 6.35 -1.19
N ILE A 67 -18.02 6.64 -0.61
CA ILE A 67 -18.76 5.73 0.25
C ILE A 67 -19.78 4.96 -0.59
N THR A 68 -19.91 3.67 -0.31
CA THR A 68 -20.97 2.80 -0.82
C THR A 68 -21.37 1.80 0.26
N ASP A 69 -22.55 1.20 0.11
CA ASP A 69 -23.00 0.14 0.99
C ASP A 69 -22.40 -1.19 0.56
N GLY A 70 -22.04 -1.99 1.54
CA GLY A 70 -21.53 -3.34 1.38
C GLY A 70 -22.05 -4.29 2.44
N VAL A 71 -21.60 -5.53 2.39
CA VAL A 71 -21.95 -6.57 3.35
C VAL A 71 -20.73 -7.41 3.69
N ILE A 72 -20.59 -7.83 4.94
CA ILE A 72 -19.57 -8.78 5.37
C ILE A 72 -19.98 -10.17 4.93
N LEU A 73 -19.13 -10.84 4.17
CA LEU A 73 -19.34 -12.21 3.71
C LEU A 73 -18.74 -13.23 4.66
N ASP A 74 -17.55 -12.94 5.20
CA ASP A 74 -16.80 -13.89 6.00
C ASP A 74 -15.79 -13.16 6.89
N ALA A 75 -15.34 -13.84 7.92
CA ALA A 75 -14.26 -13.36 8.77
C ALA A 75 -13.37 -14.53 9.17
N ARG A 76 -12.06 -14.34 9.00
CA ARG A 76 -11.07 -15.40 9.17
C ARG A 76 -10.04 -15.02 10.19
N THR A 77 -9.69 -15.99 11.02
CA THR A 77 -8.51 -15.93 11.88
C THR A 77 -7.40 -16.69 11.18
N LEU A 78 -6.25 -16.08 10.98
CA LEU A 78 -5.08 -16.67 10.28
C LEU A 78 -4.18 -17.50 11.21
N GLY A 79 -4.53 -17.63 12.48
CA GLY A 79 -3.80 -18.41 13.48
C GLY A 79 -4.29 -19.85 13.61
N ASN A 80 -3.54 -20.66 14.38
CA ASN A 80 -3.92 -22.04 14.74
C ASN A 80 -5.35 -22.06 15.30
N GLU A 81 -6.15 -23.06 14.92
CA GLU A 81 -7.54 -23.27 15.39
C GLU A 81 -7.68 -23.37 16.91
N ASP A 82 -6.56 -23.60 17.63
CA ASP A 82 -6.49 -23.64 19.09
C ASP A 82 -6.34 -22.26 19.78
N SER A 83 -6.17 -21.18 19.03
CA SER A 83 -6.11 -19.85 19.63
C SER A 83 -7.53 -19.33 19.90
N VAL A 84 -7.88 -19.31 21.19
CA VAL A 84 -9.16 -18.79 21.73
C VAL A 84 -9.26 -17.26 21.56
N SER A 85 -8.94 -16.72 20.42
CA SER A 85 -9.15 -15.30 20.16
C SER A 85 -10.38 -15.13 19.29
N PRO A 86 -11.47 -14.54 19.83
CA PRO A 86 -12.71 -14.32 19.08
C PRO A 86 -12.62 -13.18 18.05
N THR A 87 -11.42 -12.60 17.88
CA THR A 87 -11.21 -11.42 17.04
C THR A 87 -10.69 -11.84 15.67
N PRO A 88 -11.38 -11.49 14.59
CA PRO A 88 -10.92 -11.83 13.25
C PRO A 88 -9.68 -11.04 12.87
N GLU A 89 -8.80 -11.67 12.11
CA GLU A 89 -7.64 -11.03 11.52
C GLU A 89 -7.90 -10.55 10.10
N VAL A 90 -8.82 -11.18 9.38
CA VAL A 90 -9.21 -10.80 8.02
C VAL A 90 -10.73 -10.75 7.91
N LEU A 91 -11.24 -9.63 7.41
CA LEU A 91 -12.64 -9.46 7.01
C LEU A 91 -12.76 -9.58 5.50
N VAL A 92 -13.70 -10.43 5.05
CA VAL A 92 -14.09 -10.54 3.64
C VAL A 92 -15.44 -9.87 3.46
N TYR A 93 -15.54 -8.97 2.51
CA TYR A 93 -16.74 -8.19 2.26
C TYR A 93 -17.00 -7.99 0.77
N SER A 94 -18.26 -7.69 0.43
CA SER A 94 -18.65 -7.36 -0.92
C SER A 94 -19.43 -6.07 -1.00
N TYR A 95 -19.38 -5.43 -2.16
CA TYR A 95 -20.17 -4.27 -2.51
C TYR A 95 -20.36 -4.20 -4.02
N SER A 96 -21.37 -3.48 -4.46
CA SER A 96 -21.71 -3.36 -5.88
C SER A 96 -21.62 -1.91 -6.35
N LEU A 97 -21.01 -1.71 -7.52
CA LEU A 97 -20.90 -0.43 -8.19
C LEU A 97 -21.28 -0.57 -9.66
N ALA A 98 -22.26 0.20 -10.11
CA ALA A 98 -22.70 0.19 -11.51
C ALA A 98 -22.99 -1.22 -12.07
N GLY A 99 -23.55 -2.11 -11.23
CA GLY A 99 -23.88 -3.48 -11.62
C GLY A 99 -22.71 -4.48 -11.55
N LEU A 100 -21.52 -4.07 -11.16
CA LEU A 100 -20.38 -4.94 -10.89
C LEU A 100 -20.24 -5.19 -9.41
N THR A 101 -20.04 -6.44 -9.01
CA THR A 101 -19.78 -6.83 -7.62
C THR A 101 -18.28 -6.98 -7.38
N TYR A 102 -17.79 -6.33 -6.33
CA TYR A 102 -16.42 -6.40 -5.87
C TYR A 102 -16.36 -7.19 -4.57
N ASN A 103 -15.53 -8.22 -4.53
CA ASN A 103 -15.23 -9.00 -3.33
C ASN A 103 -13.83 -8.63 -2.87
N CYS A 104 -13.71 -8.12 -1.67
CA CYS A 104 -12.47 -7.62 -1.11
C CYS A 104 -12.18 -8.29 0.23
N ALA A 105 -10.90 -8.41 0.55
CA ALA A 105 -10.43 -8.86 1.86
C ALA A 105 -9.56 -7.77 2.47
N GLN A 106 -9.72 -7.55 3.77
CA GLN A 106 -8.95 -6.57 4.52
C GLN A 106 -8.36 -7.21 5.77
N ASP A 107 -7.05 -7.08 5.94
CA ASP A 107 -6.37 -7.40 7.17
C ASP A 107 -6.76 -6.39 8.26
N VAL A 108 -7.30 -6.88 9.35
CA VAL A 108 -7.75 -6.11 10.52
C VAL A 108 -7.05 -6.53 11.80
N SER A 109 -5.99 -7.30 11.71
CA SER A 109 -5.21 -7.80 12.85
C SER A 109 -4.66 -6.67 13.74
N THR A 110 -4.39 -5.50 13.15
CA THR A 110 -3.93 -4.30 13.86
C THR A 110 -5.07 -3.47 14.47
N LEU A 111 -6.32 -3.86 14.23
CA LEU A 111 -7.54 -3.11 14.62
C LEU A 111 -8.52 -3.97 15.43
N PRO A 112 -8.05 -4.72 16.46
CA PRO A 112 -8.89 -5.69 17.15
C PRO A 112 -10.10 -5.05 17.85
N ASN A 113 -9.96 -3.83 18.36
CA ASN A 113 -11.03 -3.15 19.08
C ASN A 113 -12.17 -2.67 18.16
N GLU A 114 -11.83 -2.33 16.92
CA GLU A 114 -12.77 -1.82 15.91
C GLU A 114 -13.62 -2.93 15.30
N VAL A 115 -13.16 -4.18 15.37
CA VAL A 115 -13.84 -5.34 14.76
C VAL A 115 -14.58 -6.21 15.77
N VAL A 116 -14.57 -5.83 17.05
CA VAL A 116 -15.33 -6.53 18.08
C VAL A 116 -16.82 -6.44 17.78
N GLY A 117 -17.50 -7.57 17.72
CA GLY A 117 -18.97 -7.64 17.52
C GLY A 117 -19.44 -7.61 16.06
N PHE A 118 -18.52 -7.71 15.09
CA PHE A 118 -18.94 -7.91 13.69
C PHE A 118 -19.76 -9.21 13.54
N ARG A 119 -20.57 -9.28 12.48
CA ARG A 119 -21.37 -10.46 12.13
C ARG A 119 -21.32 -10.68 10.62
N ILE A 120 -21.41 -11.93 10.21
CA ILE A 120 -21.65 -12.30 8.81
C ILE A 120 -23.01 -11.71 8.41
N ASP A 121 -23.15 -11.30 7.15
CA ASP A 121 -24.30 -10.59 6.59
C ASP A 121 -24.60 -9.22 7.25
N GLN A 122 -23.64 -8.69 8.01
CA GLN A 122 -23.78 -7.34 8.56
C GLN A 122 -23.62 -6.31 7.45
N PRO A 123 -24.55 -5.33 7.33
CA PRO A 123 -24.37 -4.20 6.45
C PRO A 123 -23.23 -3.32 6.94
N VAL A 124 -22.39 -2.86 6.02
CA VAL A 124 -21.23 -2.02 6.30
C VAL A 124 -21.15 -0.90 5.28
N GLN A 125 -20.49 0.18 5.66
CA GLN A 125 -20.07 1.20 4.70
C GLN A 125 -18.65 0.89 4.23
N VAL A 126 -18.46 0.95 2.92
CA VAL A 126 -17.19 0.73 2.25
C VAL A 126 -16.72 2.04 1.65
N ARG A 127 -15.48 2.41 1.89
CA ARG A 127 -14.82 3.48 1.14
C ARG A 127 -13.95 2.89 0.06
N TYR A 128 -14.08 3.39 -1.15
CA TYR A 128 -13.35 2.90 -2.32
C TYR A 128 -12.73 4.03 -3.13
N ASP A 129 -11.66 3.71 -3.84
CA ASP A 129 -11.06 4.63 -4.82
C ASP A 129 -11.88 4.60 -6.13
N PRO A 130 -12.45 5.73 -6.57
CA PRO A 130 -13.23 5.77 -7.83
C PRO A 130 -12.42 5.38 -9.08
N ARG A 131 -11.09 5.52 -9.03
CA ARG A 131 -10.18 5.16 -10.14
C ARG A 131 -9.81 3.68 -10.14
N ASN A 132 -9.85 3.07 -8.95
CA ASN A 132 -9.56 1.65 -8.76
C ASN A 132 -10.54 1.08 -7.72
N PRO A 133 -11.76 0.70 -8.13
CA PRO A 133 -12.79 0.24 -7.19
C PRO A 133 -12.40 -1.00 -6.37
N GLY A 134 -11.48 -1.82 -6.85
CA GLY A 134 -10.93 -2.93 -6.05
C GLY A 134 -10.10 -2.47 -4.84
N ASN A 135 -9.69 -1.21 -4.81
CA ASN A 135 -9.00 -0.60 -3.67
C ASN A 135 -10.02 0.03 -2.74
N SER A 136 -10.33 -0.65 -1.63
CA SER A 136 -11.39 -0.26 -0.70
C SER A 136 -11.04 -0.62 0.74
N ILE A 137 -11.77 -0.03 1.70
CA ILE A 137 -11.65 -0.31 3.14
C ILE A 137 -13.01 -0.26 3.83
N ILE A 138 -13.18 -1.05 4.90
CA ILE A 138 -14.28 -0.94 5.87
C ILE A 138 -13.80 -0.26 7.14
N VAL A 139 -12.64 -0.65 7.65
CA VAL A 139 -12.06 -0.21 8.93
C VAL A 139 -10.72 0.43 8.68
N SER A 140 -10.49 1.57 9.31
CA SER A 140 -9.19 2.24 9.36
C SER A 140 -8.97 2.92 10.72
N GLU A 141 -7.77 3.44 10.97
CA GLU A 141 -7.45 4.16 12.20
C GLU A 141 -8.32 5.43 12.42
N THR A 142 -8.74 6.06 11.33
CA THR A 142 -9.49 7.33 11.36
C THR A 142 -10.97 7.18 11.02
N TRP A 143 -11.38 6.04 10.52
CA TRP A 143 -12.75 5.78 10.10
C TRP A 143 -13.08 4.29 10.14
N THR A 144 -14.26 3.95 10.64
CA THR A 144 -14.80 2.61 10.58
C THR A 144 -16.15 2.62 9.88
N GLY A 145 -16.33 1.71 8.91
CA GLY A 145 -17.62 1.47 8.24
C GLY A 145 -18.47 0.43 8.94
N LEU A 146 -18.00 -0.14 10.05
CA LEU A 146 -18.77 -1.12 10.81
C LEU A 146 -19.91 -0.43 11.58
N TRP A 147 -21.13 -0.82 11.28
CA TRP A 147 -22.31 -0.38 12.01
C TRP A 147 -22.48 -1.29 13.22
N LEU A 148 -21.86 -0.93 14.32
CA LEU A 148 -22.09 -1.62 15.58
C LEU A 148 -23.51 -1.32 16.03
N ARG A 149 -24.35 -2.35 16.08
CA ARG A 149 -25.69 -2.22 16.69
C ARG A 149 -25.47 -1.91 18.16
N PRO A 150 -25.98 -0.80 18.70
CA PRO A 150 -25.93 -0.59 20.15
C PRO A 150 -26.63 -1.78 20.79
N ASP A 151 -25.93 -2.44 21.71
CA ASP A 151 -26.51 -3.52 22.52
C ASP A 151 -27.75 -2.99 23.26
N THR A 152 -28.89 -3.39 22.80
CA THR A 152 -30.20 -3.10 23.45
C THR A 152 -30.39 -3.94 24.72
N THR A 153 -29.35 -4.63 25.21
CA THR A 153 -29.45 -5.57 26.34
C THR A 153 -29.01 -4.99 27.69
N SER A 154 -28.81 -3.67 27.79
CA SER A 154 -28.60 -3.05 29.11
C SER A 154 -29.83 -2.29 29.59
N ARG A 155 -30.92 -3.02 29.75
CA ARG A 155 -32.07 -2.55 30.53
C ARG A 155 -32.62 -3.69 31.37
N LYS A 156 -32.00 -3.93 32.50
CA LYS A 156 -32.63 -4.51 33.67
C LYS A 156 -32.08 -3.85 34.90
#